data_656ae08472671dd00dbd2e01fdbc64e8
#
_entry.id   656ae08472671dd00dbd2e01fdbc64e8
#
_cell.length_a   1.000
_cell.length_b   1.000
_cell.length_c   1.000
_cell.angle_alpha   90.00
_cell.angle_beta   90.00
_cell.angle_gamma   90.00
#
_symmetry.space_group_name_H-M   'P 1'
#
loop_
_entity.id
_entity.type
_entity.pdbx_description
1 polymer ?
#
loop_
_entity_poly.entity_id
_entity_poly.type
_entity_poly.pdbx_seq_one_letter_code
_entity_poly.pdbx_strand_id
1 'polypeptide(L)'
;MLDRQLDAMMRQAQAAGMPDLSELPPAACRGLYRQILAAADMPPADVAVENRRIPGVAAGTTLGVRVYTPHGAAPHAMVVYYHGGGYVLGDLDGYDNVCRQLCVDSAAVVVAVDYRLAPEHPFPAAVDDAWLALQWVAEHARALGADPMRLGVAGDSAGAVLATVMTLLAREHAGPRIGFQAMLYPAAAGGHDGDYPSRDTHAAGPTLTLRTMDYFNRHTFGATGRAADYRGAPLLAADLTGLPPSLLVLATHDPLRDEALAYGEALLAAGNAVTLVEYHGLAHGFISMAGGIDAARLAQQQFAQALRAGLAAR
;
A
#
# COMPACT_ATOMS: atom_id res chain seq x y z
N MET A 1 0.10 13.31 -20.77
CA MET A 1 1.49 13.09 -21.24
C MET A 1 2.25 12.49 -20.06
N LEU A 2 3.01 11.40 -20.28
CA LEU A 2 3.87 10.82 -19.25
C LEU A 2 4.94 11.81 -18.79
N ASP A 3 5.32 11.70 -17.51
CA ASP A 3 6.51 12.35 -16.98
C ASP A 3 7.75 11.91 -17.79
N ARG A 4 8.69 12.84 -18.05
CA ARG A 4 9.84 12.56 -18.91
C ARG A 4 10.79 11.51 -18.34
N GLN A 5 10.98 11.49 -17.02
CA GLN A 5 11.84 10.52 -16.36
C GLN A 5 11.17 9.14 -16.37
N LEU A 6 9.85 9.08 -16.13
CA LEU A 6 9.08 7.84 -16.25
C LEU A 6 9.10 7.30 -17.69
N ASP A 7 8.87 8.14 -18.71
CA ASP A 7 8.92 7.73 -20.13
C ASP A 7 10.30 7.17 -20.49
N ALA A 8 11.38 7.80 -20.05
CA ALA A 8 12.75 7.31 -20.27
C ALA A 8 12.97 5.95 -19.61
N MET A 9 12.51 5.77 -18.38
CA MET A 9 12.60 4.50 -17.64
C MET A 9 11.82 3.39 -18.37
N MET A 10 10.61 3.66 -18.85
CA MET A 10 9.79 2.69 -19.59
C MET A 10 10.43 2.30 -20.92
N ARG A 11 10.99 3.26 -21.67
CA ARG A 11 11.73 2.95 -22.90
C ARG A 11 12.96 2.08 -22.64
N GLN A 12 13.67 2.32 -21.55
CA GLN A 12 14.81 1.49 -21.17
C GLN A 12 14.39 0.06 -20.83
N ALA A 13 13.31 -0.11 -20.05
CA ALA A 13 12.75 -1.41 -19.74
C ALA A 13 12.30 -2.18 -21.00
N GLN A 14 11.64 -1.48 -21.92
CA GLN A 14 11.23 -2.05 -23.21
C GLN A 14 12.44 -2.47 -24.07
N ALA A 15 13.47 -1.61 -24.15
CA ALA A 15 14.69 -1.92 -24.89
C ALA A 15 15.47 -3.11 -24.28
N ALA A 16 15.37 -3.32 -22.98
CA ALA A 16 15.92 -4.47 -22.28
C ALA A 16 15.10 -5.76 -22.46
N GLY A 17 13.95 -5.69 -23.17
CA GLY A 17 13.08 -6.84 -23.37
C GLY A 17 12.44 -7.36 -22.10
N MET A 18 12.13 -6.46 -21.15
CA MET A 18 11.53 -6.84 -19.87
C MET A 18 10.15 -7.48 -20.11
N PRO A 19 9.90 -8.72 -19.65
CA PRO A 19 8.63 -9.39 -19.85
C PRO A 19 7.51 -8.77 -19.03
N ASP A 20 6.26 -8.93 -19.47
CA ASP A 20 5.09 -8.66 -18.65
C ASP A 20 5.06 -9.64 -17.45
N LEU A 21 4.81 -9.13 -16.26
CA LEU A 21 4.78 -9.94 -15.03
C LEU A 21 3.76 -11.09 -15.14
N SER A 22 2.65 -10.89 -15.83
CA SER A 22 1.62 -11.91 -16.03
C SER A 22 2.07 -13.13 -16.89
N GLU A 23 3.22 -13.03 -17.56
CA GLU A 23 3.78 -14.13 -18.36
C GLU A 23 4.65 -15.09 -17.54
N LEU A 24 4.95 -14.72 -16.30
CA LEU A 24 5.85 -15.46 -15.44
C LEU A 24 5.09 -16.18 -14.30
N PRO A 25 5.57 -17.34 -13.85
CA PRO A 25 5.03 -17.94 -12.63
C PRO A 25 5.35 -17.05 -11.40
N PRO A 26 4.52 -17.08 -10.34
CA PRO A 26 4.63 -16.16 -9.19
C PRO A 26 6.02 -16.05 -8.56
N ALA A 27 6.73 -17.17 -8.42
CA ALA A 27 8.09 -17.19 -7.86
C ALA A 27 9.09 -16.39 -8.71
N ALA A 28 9.02 -16.51 -10.04
CA ALA A 28 9.86 -15.75 -10.95
C ALA A 28 9.47 -14.28 -10.99
N CYS A 29 8.14 -13.97 -10.94
CA CYS A 29 7.63 -12.61 -10.81
C CYS A 29 8.20 -11.91 -9.58
N ARG A 30 8.22 -12.54 -8.42
CA ARG A 30 8.77 -11.98 -7.17
C ARG A 30 10.23 -11.60 -7.32
N GLY A 31 11.02 -12.47 -7.96
CA GLY A 31 12.43 -12.20 -8.24
C GLY A 31 12.65 -11.00 -9.16
N LEU A 32 11.89 -10.94 -10.27
CA LEU A 32 11.95 -9.82 -11.20
C LEU A 32 11.44 -8.52 -10.57
N TYR A 33 10.33 -8.58 -9.84
CA TYR A 33 9.76 -7.40 -9.16
C TYR A 33 10.74 -6.78 -8.17
N ARG A 34 11.45 -7.60 -7.38
CA ARG A 34 12.49 -7.11 -6.47
C ARG A 34 13.63 -6.40 -7.24
N GLN A 35 14.03 -6.92 -8.41
CA GLN A 35 15.02 -6.26 -9.27
C GLN A 35 14.52 -4.91 -9.82
N ILE A 36 13.24 -4.85 -10.22
CA ILE A 36 12.60 -3.61 -10.68
C ILE A 36 12.60 -2.55 -9.57
N LEU A 37 12.20 -2.93 -8.36
CA LEU A 37 12.20 -2.03 -7.21
C LEU A 37 13.62 -1.51 -6.92
N ALA A 38 14.60 -2.40 -6.86
CA ALA A 38 15.99 -2.02 -6.58
C ALA A 38 16.59 -1.09 -7.65
N ALA A 39 16.21 -1.24 -8.91
CA ALA A 39 16.72 -0.41 -10.02
C ALA A 39 16.24 1.05 -9.97
N ALA A 40 15.09 1.30 -9.33
CA ALA A 40 14.48 2.63 -9.21
C ALA A 40 14.57 3.22 -7.80
N ASP A 41 15.32 2.57 -6.92
CA ASP A 41 15.35 2.86 -5.50
C ASP A 41 16.27 4.06 -5.14
N MET A 42 16.00 4.65 -4.00
CA MET A 42 16.82 5.72 -3.40
C MET A 42 17.93 5.12 -2.52
N PRO A 43 19.00 5.88 -2.25
CA PRO A 43 19.91 5.52 -1.17
C PRO A 43 19.16 5.38 0.16
N PRO A 44 19.48 4.37 1.00
CA PRO A 44 18.77 4.12 2.24
C PRO A 44 18.88 5.29 3.21
N ALA A 45 17.71 5.78 3.67
CA ALA A 45 17.67 6.81 4.71
C ALA A 45 18.16 6.24 6.06
N ASP A 46 18.82 7.09 6.86
CA ASP A 46 19.37 6.72 8.16
C ASP A 46 18.28 6.66 9.24
N VAL A 47 17.90 5.45 9.60
CA VAL A 47 16.95 5.13 10.67
C VAL A 47 17.36 3.82 11.35
N ALA A 48 16.97 3.62 12.60
CA ALA A 48 17.13 2.31 13.24
C ALA A 48 16.15 1.31 12.62
N VAL A 49 16.64 0.10 12.30
CA VAL A 49 15.83 -0.96 11.67
C VAL A 49 15.95 -2.24 12.46
N GLU A 50 14.83 -2.86 12.77
CA GLU A 50 14.76 -4.13 13.49
C GLU A 50 13.78 -5.09 12.82
N ASN A 51 14.22 -6.30 12.49
CA ASN A 51 13.34 -7.37 12.06
C ASN A 51 12.79 -8.12 13.29
N ARG A 52 11.47 -8.33 13.32
CA ARG A 52 10.81 -9.08 14.38
C ARG A 52 9.93 -10.19 13.81
N ARG A 53 9.75 -11.24 14.61
CA ARG A 53 8.74 -12.27 14.40
C ARG A 53 7.69 -12.12 15.47
N ILE A 54 6.44 -11.88 15.07
CA ILE A 54 5.29 -11.81 15.97
C ILE A 54 4.47 -13.09 15.85
N PRO A 55 3.63 -13.46 16.84
CA PRO A 55 2.73 -14.59 16.70
C PRO A 55 1.91 -14.49 15.42
N GLY A 56 1.77 -15.59 14.69
CA GLY A 56 0.96 -15.65 13.46
C GLY A 56 -0.50 -16.02 13.75
N VAL A 57 -1.34 -15.99 12.70
CA VAL A 57 -2.78 -16.28 12.80
C VAL A 57 -3.03 -17.71 13.29
N ALA A 58 -2.31 -18.69 12.77
CA ALA A 58 -2.42 -20.06 13.25
C ALA A 58 -1.46 -20.30 14.43
N ALA A 59 -1.90 -21.12 15.40
CA ALA A 59 -1.09 -21.46 16.55
C ALA A 59 0.26 -22.07 16.12
N GLY A 60 1.36 -21.58 16.70
CA GLY A 60 2.71 -22.02 16.39
C GLY A 60 3.32 -21.42 15.13
N THR A 61 2.60 -20.59 14.39
CA THR A 61 3.14 -19.83 13.26
C THR A 61 3.63 -18.43 13.69
N THR A 62 4.43 -17.80 12.84
CA THR A 62 4.89 -16.43 13.07
C THR A 62 4.72 -15.58 11.82
N LEU A 63 4.48 -14.28 12.02
CA LEU A 63 4.41 -13.25 10.99
C LEU A 63 5.65 -12.36 11.09
N GLY A 64 6.30 -12.08 9.96
CA GLY A 64 7.42 -11.13 9.88
C GLY A 64 6.93 -9.69 9.93
N VAL A 65 7.63 -8.86 10.69
CA VAL A 65 7.47 -7.40 10.62
C VAL A 65 8.86 -6.74 10.68
N ARG A 66 8.99 -5.59 10.04
CA ARG A 66 10.19 -4.76 10.13
C ARG A 66 9.81 -3.41 10.73
N VAL A 67 10.50 -3.05 11.80
CA VAL A 67 10.27 -1.82 12.55
C VAL A 67 11.35 -0.81 12.18
N TYR A 68 10.95 0.36 11.75
CA TYR A 68 11.80 1.51 11.45
C TYR A 68 11.54 2.58 12.50
N THR A 69 12.58 2.99 13.19
CA THR A 69 12.47 4.00 14.26
C THR A 69 13.24 5.25 13.86
N PRO A 70 12.59 6.43 13.80
CA PRO A 70 13.27 7.67 13.45
C PRO A 70 14.17 8.14 14.59
N HIS A 71 15.17 8.96 14.27
CA HIS A 71 15.94 9.67 15.27
C HIS A 71 15.07 10.68 16.01
N GLY A 72 15.36 10.91 17.28
CA GLY A 72 14.66 11.88 18.11
C GLY A 72 14.09 11.28 19.40
N ALA A 73 13.42 12.13 20.17
CA ALA A 73 12.87 11.73 21.45
C ALA A 73 11.50 11.04 21.29
N ALA A 74 11.35 9.86 21.88
CA ALA A 74 10.06 9.19 22.04
C ALA A 74 9.14 9.97 23.01
N PRO A 75 7.79 9.76 22.95
CA PRO A 75 7.11 8.83 22.05
C PRO A 75 6.83 9.43 20.67
N HIS A 76 7.05 8.66 19.63
CA HIS A 76 6.74 8.99 18.25
C HIS A 76 5.26 8.69 17.91
N ALA A 77 4.75 9.22 16.78
CA ALA A 77 3.59 8.63 16.12
C ALA A 77 3.96 7.27 15.53
N MET A 78 2.97 6.48 15.14
CA MET A 78 3.21 5.14 14.59
C MET A 78 2.36 4.89 13.35
N VAL A 79 2.95 4.24 12.35
CA VAL A 79 2.29 3.88 11.09
C VAL A 79 2.51 2.39 10.82
N VAL A 80 1.44 1.65 10.59
CA VAL A 80 1.53 0.31 10.01
C VAL A 80 1.46 0.43 8.50
N TYR A 81 2.49 -0.06 7.80
CA TYR A 81 2.61 0.00 6.36
C TYR A 81 2.41 -1.38 5.72
N TYR A 82 1.53 -1.43 4.74
CA TYR A 82 1.26 -2.61 3.93
C TYR A 82 1.73 -2.34 2.50
N HIS A 83 2.65 -3.15 2.01
CA HIS A 83 3.21 -2.99 0.67
C HIS A 83 2.25 -3.37 -0.44
N GLY A 84 2.48 -2.86 -1.65
CA GLY A 84 1.77 -3.25 -2.86
C GLY A 84 2.27 -4.57 -3.46
N GLY A 85 1.78 -4.87 -4.68
CA GLY A 85 2.17 -6.08 -5.43
C GLY A 85 1.03 -7.06 -5.68
N GLY A 86 -0.22 -6.59 -5.69
CA GLY A 86 -1.41 -7.39 -6.05
C GLY A 86 -1.65 -8.59 -5.15
N TYR A 87 -1.19 -8.56 -3.90
CA TYR A 87 -1.19 -9.68 -2.94
C TYR A 87 -0.34 -10.89 -3.36
N VAL A 88 0.40 -10.81 -4.48
CA VAL A 88 1.21 -11.88 -5.05
C VAL A 88 2.70 -11.57 -4.96
N LEU A 89 3.05 -10.29 -5.02
CA LEU A 89 4.42 -9.76 -5.04
C LEU A 89 4.69 -8.86 -3.83
N GLY A 90 5.94 -8.46 -3.69
CA GLY A 90 6.41 -7.57 -2.63
C GLY A 90 6.94 -8.33 -1.43
N ASP A 91 7.82 -7.67 -0.69
CA ASP A 91 8.39 -8.15 0.57
C ASP A 91 9.05 -6.99 1.33
N LEU A 92 9.52 -7.26 2.53
CA LEU A 92 10.17 -6.27 3.39
C LEU A 92 11.45 -5.68 2.78
N ASP A 93 12.18 -6.45 1.97
CA ASP A 93 13.44 -5.99 1.38
C ASP A 93 13.19 -5.07 0.19
N GLY A 94 12.22 -5.40 -0.66
CA GLY A 94 11.84 -4.58 -1.81
C GLY A 94 11.25 -3.22 -1.42
N TYR A 95 10.63 -3.12 -0.24
CA TYR A 95 10.03 -1.89 0.27
C TYR A 95 10.84 -1.21 1.38
N ASP A 96 12.09 -1.68 1.65
CA ASP A 96 12.92 -1.17 2.74
C ASP A 96 13.12 0.34 2.67
N ASN A 97 13.51 0.85 1.50
CA ASN A 97 13.79 2.28 1.33
C ASN A 97 12.52 3.16 1.33
N VAL A 98 11.41 2.66 0.80
CA VAL A 98 10.10 3.34 0.93
C VAL A 98 9.76 3.53 2.40
N CYS A 99 9.89 2.47 3.22
CA CYS A 99 9.58 2.53 4.64
C CYS A 99 10.58 3.36 5.44
N ARG A 100 11.88 3.33 5.10
CA ARG A 100 12.91 4.20 5.72
C ARG A 100 12.60 5.66 5.46
N GLN A 101 12.32 6.02 4.20
CA GLN A 101 12.02 7.39 3.83
C GLN A 101 10.71 7.86 4.48
N LEU A 102 9.68 6.99 4.50
CA LEU A 102 8.43 7.28 5.20
C LEU A 102 8.68 7.54 6.70
N CYS A 103 9.53 6.74 7.34
CA CYS A 103 9.90 6.90 8.75
C CYS A 103 10.56 8.27 9.01
N VAL A 104 11.55 8.66 8.19
CA VAL A 104 12.26 9.94 8.33
C VAL A 104 11.30 11.12 8.11
N ASP A 105 10.58 11.14 7.00
CA ASP A 105 9.79 12.30 6.58
C ASP A 105 8.53 12.49 7.45
N SER A 106 7.94 11.39 7.95
CA SER A 106 6.80 11.45 8.87
C SER A 106 7.20 11.65 10.33
N ALA A 107 8.47 11.41 10.69
CA ALA A 107 8.97 11.32 12.07
C ALA A 107 8.16 10.33 12.93
N ALA A 108 7.68 9.26 12.31
CA ALA A 108 6.90 8.20 12.95
C ALA A 108 7.67 6.87 12.97
N VAL A 109 7.42 6.05 13.97
CA VAL A 109 7.78 4.62 13.89
C VAL A 109 6.96 4.00 12.77
N VAL A 110 7.62 3.35 11.81
CA VAL A 110 6.95 2.62 10.73
C VAL A 110 7.11 1.13 10.97
N VAL A 111 6.02 0.39 10.91
CA VAL A 111 6.02 -1.08 11.00
C VAL A 111 5.51 -1.65 9.68
N ALA A 112 6.44 -2.18 8.86
CA ALA A 112 6.10 -2.88 7.63
C ALA A 112 5.75 -4.34 7.92
N VAL A 113 4.71 -4.84 7.27
CA VAL A 113 4.14 -6.17 7.50
C VAL A 113 4.47 -7.10 6.34
N ASP A 114 5.07 -8.24 6.64
CA ASP A 114 5.40 -9.33 5.70
C ASP A 114 4.21 -10.29 5.60
N TYR A 115 3.07 -9.78 5.14
CA TYR A 115 1.84 -10.56 5.07
C TYR A 115 1.93 -11.69 4.03
N ARG A 116 1.22 -12.79 4.27
CA ARG A 116 1.23 -13.96 3.38
C ARG A 116 0.67 -13.62 2.01
N LEU A 117 1.33 -14.15 0.97
CA LEU A 117 1.04 -13.87 -0.43
C LEU A 117 0.30 -15.03 -1.11
N ALA A 118 -0.53 -14.69 -2.07
CA ALA A 118 -1.11 -15.60 -3.04
C ALA A 118 -0.06 -16.00 -4.11
N PRO A 119 -0.22 -17.14 -4.78
CA PRO A 119 -1.29 -18.11 -4.66
C PRO A 119 -1.15 -19.09 -3.48
N GLU A 120 0.00 -19.10 -2.78
CA GLU A 120 0.25 -20.03 -1.68
C GLU A 120 -0.74 -19.79 -0.53
N HIS A 121 -1.12 -18.55 -0.33
CA HIS A 121 -2.07 -18.12 0.69
C HIS A 121 -3.07 -17.12 0.07
N PRO A 122 -4.12 -17.61 -0.61
CA PRO A 122 -5.10 -16.76 -1.24
C PRO A 122 -5.94 -15.97 -0.23
N PHE A 123 -6.77 -15.05 -0.71
CA PHE A 123 -7.71 -14.30 0.11
C PHE A 123 -8.53 -15.25 1.04
N PRO A 124 -8.69 -14.91 2.34
CA PRO A 124 -8.36 -13.64 2.97
C PRO A 124 -7.01 -13.59 3.74
N ALA A 125 -6.07 -14.48 3.50
CA ALA A 125 -4.86 -14.65 4.31
C ALA A 125 -4.08 -13.35 4.57
N ALA A 126 -3.91 -12.50 3.55
CA ALA A 126 -3.24 -11.20 3.70
C ALA A 126 -4.01 -10.25 4.64
N VAL A 127 -5.35 -10.29 4.59
CA VAL A 127 -6.22 -9.48 5.48
C VAL A 127 -6.08 -9.95 6.93
N ASP A 128 -6.08 -11.26 7.15
CA ASP A 128 -5.95 -11.84 8.49
C ASP A 128 -4.60 -11.48 9.12
N ASP A 129 -3.52 -11.54 8.33
CA ASP A 129 -2.19 -11.15 8.78
C ASP A 129 -2.08 -9.65 9.04
N ALA A 130 -2.67 -8.83 8.17
CA ALA A 130 -2.69 -7.37 8.33
C ALA A 130 -3.43 -6.96 9.61
N TRP A 131 -4.56 -7.60 9.89
CA TRP A 131 -5.35 -7.36 11.10
C TRP A 131 -4.60 -7.77 12.36
N LEU A 132 -4.02 -8.96 12.37
CA LEU A 132 -3.19 -9.43 13.47
C LEU A 132 -2.00 -8.49 13.74
N ALA A 133 -1.30 -8.06 12.68
CA ALA A 133 -0.19 -7.13 12.81
C ALA A 133 -0.63 -5.78 13.41
N LEU A 134 -1.77 -5.22 12.96
CA LEU A 134 -2.32 -3.98 13.49
C LEU A 134 -2.62 -4.08 14.99
N GLN A 135 -3.26 -5.17 15.42
CA GLN A 135 -3.57 -5.42 16.83
C GLN A 135 -2.29 -5.51 17.66
N TRP A 136 -1.32 -6.33 17.20
CA TRP A 136 -0.04 -6.48 17.87
C TRP A 136 0.72 -5.16 18.00
N VAL A 137 0.78 -4.37 16.93
CA VAL A 137 1.45 -3.06 16.91
C VAL A 137 0.80 -2.10 17.89
N ALA A 138 -0.52 -2.04 17.95
CA ALA A 138 -1.24 -1.18 18.90
C ALA A 138 -0.98 -1.58 20.36
N GLU A 139 -0.98 -2.89 20.66
CA GLU A 139 -0.68 -3.42 21.98
C GLU A 139 0.75 -3.14 22.43
N HIS A 140 1.71 -3.20 21.51
CA HIS A 140 3.13 -3.04 21.78
C HIS A 140 3.67 -1.62 21.51
N ALA A 141 2.80 -0.65 21.20
CA ALA A 141 3.19 0.69 20.79
C ALA A 141 4.24 1.34 21.72
N ARG A 142 4.02 1.30 23.04
CA ARG A 142 4.95 1.89 24.01
C ARG A 142 6.31 1.18 24.02
N ALA A 143 6.34 -0.14 23.86
CA ALA A 143 7.57 -0.91 23.75
C ALA A 143 8.34 -0.63 22.45
N LEU A 144 7.63 -0.15 21.42
CA LEU A 144 8.19 0.31 20.15
C LEU A 144 8.59 1.79 20.18
N GLY A 145 8.51 2.47 21.33
CA GLY A 145 8.81 3.89 21.46
C GLY A 145 7.76 4.81 20.86
N ALA A 146 6.53 4.35 20.71
CA ALA A 146 5.45 5.08 20.08
C ALA A 146 4.27 5.35 21.04
N ASP A 147 3.46 6.37 20.71
CA ASP A 147 2.23 6.71 21.37
C ASP A 147 1.06 5.92 20.77
N PRO A 148 0.39 5.04 21.54
CA PRO A 148 -0.74 4.24 21.04
C PRO A 148 -1.94 5.07 20.57
N MET A 149 -2.03 6.34 20.98
CA MET A 149 -3.08 7.25 20.54
C MET A 149 -2.80 7.92 19.20
N ARG A 150 -1.60 7.74 18.65
CA ARG A 150 -1.12 8.35 17.41
C ARG A 150 -0.79 7.28 16.36
N LEU A 151 -1.72 6.33 16.18
CA LEU A 151 -1.62 5.22 15.24
C LEU A 151 -2.27 5.57 13.91
N GLY A 152 -1.55 5.38 12.82
CA GLY A 152 -2.04 5.45 11.44
C GLY A 152 -1.81 4.16 10.68
N VAL A 153 -2.48 4.03 9.55
CA VAL A 153 -2.28 2.95 8.58
C VAL A 153 -1.96 3.55 7.22
N ALA A 154 -1.07 2.91 6.47
CA ALA A 154 -0.68 3.36 5.15
C ALA A 154 -0.34 2.17 4.25
N GLY A 155 -0.42 2.40 2.94
CA GLY A 155 -0.04 1.39 1.97
C GLY A 155 -0.22 1.86 0.54
N ASP A 156 0.24 1.05 -0.39
CA ASP A 156 0.15 1.29 -1.82
C ASP A 156 -0.54 0.12 -2.54
N SER A 157 -1.36 0.40 -3.55
CA SER A 157 -2.05 -0.61 -4.39
C SER A 157 -2.85 -1.60 -3.53
N ALA A 158 -2.57 -2.90 -3.58
CA ALA A 158 -3.15 -3.92 -2.70
C ALA A 158 -2.91 -3.61 -1.21
N GLY A 159 -1.75 -3.04 -0.86
CA GLY A 159 -1.46 -2.60 0.51
C GLY A 159 -2.31 -1.41 0.95
N ALA A 160 -2.69 -0.53 0.02
CA ALA A 160 -3.63 0.56 0.30
C ALA A 160 -5.05 0.02 0.59
N VAL A 161 -5.45 -1.06 -0.09
CA VAL A 161 -6.69 -1.79 0.25
C VAL A 161 -6.60 -2.37 1.65
N LEU A 162 -5.48 -3.04 2.00
CA LEU A 162 -5.28 -3.52 3.37
C LEU A 162 -5.39 -2.38 4.38
N ALA A 163 -4.72 -1.24 4.14
CA ALA A 163 -4.74 -0.10 5.04
C ALA A 163 -6.17 0.39 5.33
N THR A 164 -7.00 0.58 4.30
CA THR A 164 -8.38 1.03 4.50
C THR A 164 -9.28 -0.05 5.09
N VAL A 165 -9.09 -1.30 4.72
CA VAL A 165 -9.83 -2.43 5.31
C VAL A 165 -9.53 -2.56 6.81
N MET A 166 -8.31 -2.27 7.25
CA MET A 166 -7.99 -2.24 8.69
C MET A 166 -8.81 -1.17 9.43
N THR A 167 -9.15 -0.04 8.81
CA THR A 167 -10.01 0.98 9.46
C THR A 167 -11.47 0.51 9.58
N LEU A 168 -11.96 -0.21 8.58
CA LEU A 168 -13.29 -0.83 8.61
C LEU A 168 -13.37 -1.89 9.72
N LEU A 169 -12.41 -2.84 9.75
CA LEU A 169 -12.34 -3.88 10.78
C LEU A 169 -12.15 -3.30 12.19
N ALA A 170 -11.33 -2.26 12.34
CA ALA A 170 -11.14 -1.60 13.64
C ALA A 170 -12.44 -0.99 14.16
N ARG A 171 -13.26 -0.38 13.29
CA ARG A 171 -14.58 0.13 13.65
C ARG A 171 -15.54 -1.01 13.99
N GLU A 172 -15.61 -2.04 13.17
CA GLU A 172 -16.55 -3.16 13.33
C GLU A 172 -16.29 -3.99 14.59
N HIS A 173 -15.02 -4.20 14.93
CA HIS A 173 -14.60 -5.04 16.06
C HIS A 173 -14.21 -4.25 17.31
N ALA A 174 -14.51 -2.94 17.38
CA ALA A 174 -14.03 -2.06 18.45
C ALA A 174 -12.50 -2.26 18.72
N GLY A 175 -11.74 -2.34 17.64
CA GLY A 175 -10.30 -2.59 17.65
C GLY A 175 -9.47 -1.33 17.94
N PRO A 176 -8.18 -1.34 17.55
CA PRO A 176 -7.30 -0.20 17.80
C PRO A 176 -7.83 1.09 17.17
N ARG A 177 -7.71 2.20 17.90
CA ARG A 177 -8.08 3.51 17.36
C ARG A 177 -7.06 3.96 16.31
N ILE A 178 -7.50 4.07 15.07
CA ILE A 178 -6.70 4.60 13.96
C ILE A 178 -7.02 6.08 13.79
N GLY A 179 -6.00 6.95 13.88
CA GLY A 179 -6.16 8.40 13.78
C GLY A 179 -6.10 8.95 12.37
N PHE A 180 -5.46 8.23 11.44
CA PHE A 180 -5.29 8.64 10.04
C PHE A 180 -5.05 7.43 9.13
N GLN A 181 -5.56 7.49 7.89
CA GLN A 181 -5.23 6.51 6.85
C GLN A 181 -4.67 7.20 5.61
N ALA A 182 -3.65 6.61 5.02
CA ALA A 182 -3.03 7.13 3.80
C ALA A 182 -2.92 6.02 2.75
N MET A 183 -3.50 6.26 1.59
CA MET A 183 -3.65 5.28 0.52
C MET A 183 -3.04 5.79 -0.77
N LEU A 184 -2.19 5.01 -1.39
CA LEU A 184 -1.65 5.26 -2.72
C LEU A 184 -2.34 4.33 -3.72
N TYR A 185 -3.05 4.89 -4.68
CA TYR A 185 -3.68 4.21 -5.82
C TYR A 185 -4.32 2.84 -5.47
N PRO A 186 -5.28 2.77 -4.53
CA PRO A 186 -5.85 1.50 -4.07
C PRO A 186 -6.63 0.77 -5.17
N ALA A 187 -6.50 -0.57 -5.21
CA ALA A 187 -7.32 -1.46 -6.05
C ALA A 187 -8.70 -1.68 -5.41
N ALA A 188 -9.49 -0.61 -5.32
CA ALA A 188 -10.66 -0.55 -4.45
C ALA A 188 -11.86 -1.40 -4.91
N ALA A 189 -11.93 -1.78 -6.19
CA ALA A 189 -13.00 -2.61 -6.74
C ALA A 189 -12.74 -4.11 -6.63
N GLY A 190 -11.52 -4.56 -6.25
CA GLY A 190 -11.21 -5.97 -6.01
C GLY A 190 -11.58 -6.89 -7.18
N GLY A 191 -11.36 -6.47 -8.41
CA GLY A 191 -11.68 -7.22 -9.63
C GLY A 191 -13.14 -7.11 -10.09
N HIS A 192 -14.01 -6.39 -9.39
CA HIS A 192 -15.40 -6.17 -9.82
C HIS A 192 -15.48 -5.16 -10.97
N ASP A 193 -16.45 -5.37 -11.85
CA ASP A 193 -16.78 -4.43 -12.92
C ASP A 193 -17.38 -3.16 -12.35
N GLY A 194 -17.26 -2.05 -13.09
CA GLY A 194 -17.81 -0.75 -12.76
C GLY A 194 -17.57 0.22 -13.91
N ASP A 195 -18.05 1.44 -13.76
CA ASP A 195 -17.76 2.53 -14.70
C ASP A 195 -16.38 3.13 -14.38
N TYR A 196 -15.35 2.48 -14.91
CA TYR A 196 -13.96 2.87 -14.71
C TYR A 196 -13.24 3.06 -16.06
N PRO A 197 -13.46 4.20 -16.75
CA PRO A 197 -12.87 4.49 -18.06
C PRO A 197 -11.33 4.38 -18.10
N SER A 198 -10.65 4.59 -16.95
CA SER A 198 -9.20 4.42 -16.84
C SER A 198 -8.75 2.99 -17.15
N ARG A 199 -9.58 1.98 -16.93
CA ARG A 199 -9.27 0.58 -17.28
C ARG A 199 -9.10 0.42 -18.80
N ASP A 200 -9.96 1.05 -19.60
CA ASP A 200 -9.86 1.02 -21.05
C ASP A 200 -8.74 1.92 -21.55
N THR A 201 -8.70 3.16 -21.08
CA THR A 201 -7.71 4.16 -21.49
C THR A 201 -6.28 3.74 -21.18
N HIS A 202 -6.06 3.04 -20.06
CA HIS A 202 -4.76 2.60 -19.59
C HIS A 202 -4.64 1.07 -19.55
N ALA A 203 -5.38 0.34 -20.41
CA ALA A 203 -5.38 -1.12 -20.46
C ALA A 203 -3.98 -1.72 -20.64
N ALA A 204 -3.14 -1.07 -21.45
CA ALA A 204 -1.74 -1.40 -21.69
C ALA A 204 -0.79 -0.46 -20.91
N GLY A 205 -1.20 0.01 -19.73
CA GLY A 205 -0.50 1.03 -18.95
C GLY A 205 1.01 0.83 -18.83
N PRO A 206 1.75 1.88 -18.50
CA PRO A 206 3.22 1.80 -18.56
C PRO A 206 3.82 0.85 -17.51
N THR A 207 3.16 0.66 -16.37
CA THR A 207 3.68 -0.13 -15.25
C THR A 207 2.71 -1.21 -14.77
N LEU A 208 1.41 -0.99 -14.96
CA LEU A 208 0.34 -1.93 -14.63
C LEU A 208 -0.59 -2.06 -15.84
N THR A 209 -0.86 -3.28 -16.28
CA THR A 209 -1.78 -3.60 -17.38
C THR A 209 -3.02 -4.29 -16.85
N LEU A 210 -4.14 -4.28 -17.60
CA LEU A 210 -5.32 -5.08 -17.25
C LEU A 210 -4.99 -6.57 -17.18
N ARG A 211 -4.07 -7.04 -18.02
CA ARG A 211 -3.60 -8.42 -18.01
C ARG A 211 -2.89 -8.78 -16.72
N THR A 212 -2.03 -7.88 -16.22
CA THR A 212 -1.37 -8.04 -14.92
C THR A 212 -2.36 -7.97 -13.77
N MET A 213 -3.37 -7.08 -13.84
CA MET A 213 -4.45 -7.02 -12.85
C MET A 213 -5.24 -8.33 -12.79
N ASP A 214 -5.64 -8.87 -13.94
CA ASP A 214 -6.35 -10.17 -14.03
C ASP A 214 -5.50 -11.32 -13.45
N TYR A 215 -4.21 -11.33 -13.77
CA TYR A 215 -3.27 -12.29 -13.21
C TYR A 215 -3.25 -12.24 -11.67
N PHE A 216 -3.10 -11.08 -11.06
CA PHE A 216 -3.11 -10.93 -9.61
C PHE A 216 -4.46 -11.32 -9.00
N ASN A 217 -5.54 -10.85 -9.59
CA ASN A 217 -6.88 -11.12 -9.12
C ASN A 217 -7.21 -12.63 -9.12
N ARG A 218 -6.83 -13.36 -10.16
CA ARG A 218 -7.03 -14.81 -10.24
C ARG A 218 -6.21 -15.57 -9.19
N HIS A 219 -4.98 -15.18 -8.95
CA HIS A 219 -4.16 -15.80 -7.91
C HIS A 219 -4.69 -15.52 -6.50
N THR A 220 -5.23 -14.32 -6.29
CA THR A 220 -5.70 -13.86 -4.98
C THR A 220 -7.13 -14.30 -4.69
N PHE A 221 -8.06 -14.12 -5.64
CA PHE A 221 -9.50 -14.33 -5.45
C PHE A 221 -10.03 -15.60 -6.13
N GLY A 222 -9.16 -16.41 -6.72
CA GLY A 222 -9.52 -17.64 -7.43
C GLY A 222 -10.06 -17.39 -8.83
N ALA A 223 -10.75 -18.40 -9.40
CA ALA A 223 -11.13 -18.43 -10.81
C ALA A 223 -12.02 -17.26 -11.27
N THR A 224 -12.78 -16.66 -10.37
CA THR A 224 -13.63 -15.48 -10.69
C THR A 224 -12.81 -14.21 -10.86
N GLY A 225 -11.61 -14.14 -10.28
CA GLY A 225 -10.80 -12.93 -10.22
C GLY A 225 -11.46 -11.78 -9.45
N ARG A 226 -12.46 -12.08 -8.61
CA ARG A 226 -13.25 -11.07 -7.87
C ARG A 226 -13.23 -11.34 -6.38
N ALA A 227 -13.04 -10.30 -5.59
CA ALA A 227 -13.11 -10.38 -4.15
C ALA A 227 -14.51 -10.81 -3.69
N ALA A 228 -14.58 -11.66 -2.66
CA ALA A 228 -15.84 -12.16 -2.15
C ALA A 228 -16.65 -11.10 -1.36
N ASP A 229 -15.94 -10.14 -0.75
CA ASP A 229 -16.52 -9.10 0.08
C ASP A 229 -15.63 -7.85 0.17
N TYR A 230 -16.06 -6.86 0.98
CA TYR A 230 -15.38 -5.57 1.15
C TYR A 230 -13.93 -5.69 1.64
N ARG A 231 -13.54 -6.78 2.27
CA ARG A 231 -12.16 -6.97 2.75
C ARG A 231 -11.14 -7.11 1.61
N GLY A 232 -11.60 -7.48 0.42
CA GLY A 232 -10.79 -7.45 -0.80
C GLY A 232 -11.24 -6.38 -1.80
N ALA A 233 -12.41 -5.75 -1.58
CA ALA A 233 -13.01 -4.74 -2.45
C ALA A 233 -13.73 -3.67 -1.60
N PRO A 234 -13.05 -2.68 -1.02
CA PRO A 234 -13.64 -1.74 -0.08
C PRO A 234 -14.83 -0.93 -0.66
N LEU A 235 -14.96 -0.83 -1.98
CA LEU A 235 -16.16 -0.29 -2.63
C LEU A 235 -17.43 -1.12 -2.38
N LEU A 236 -17.32 -2.36 -1.95
CA LEU A 236 -18.45 -3.22 -1.55
C LEU A 236 -18.87 -3.03 -0.09
N ALA A 237 -18.18 -2.18 0.69
CA ALA A 237 -18.58 -1.93 2.07
C ALA A 237 -19.94 -1.25 2.14
N ALA A 238 -20.86 -1.84 2.91
CA ALA A 238 -22.22 -1.31 3.05
C ALA A 238 -22.28 0.03 3.82
N ASP A 239 -21.28 0.29 4.65
CA ASP A 239 -21.17 1.50 5.46
C ASP A 239 -19.70 1.96 5.52
N LEU A 240 -19.48 3.20 5.10
CA LEU A 240 -18.17 3.88 5.15
C LEU A 240 -18.16 5.05 6.15
N THR A 241 -19.18 5.21 6.99
CA THR A 241 -19.25 6.32 7.95
C THR A 241 -18.24 6.14 9.09
N GLY A 242 -17.80 7.26 9.69
CA GLY A 242 -17.01 7.26 10.91
C GLY A 242 -15.58 6.73 10.76
N LEU A 243 -15.04 6.67 9.54
CA LEU A 243 -13.67 6.29 9.27
C LEU A 243 -12.70 7.46 9.55
N PRO A 244 -11.42 7.21 9.82
CA PRO A 244 -10.46 8.26 10.11
C PRO A 244 -10.24 9.19 8.91
N PRO A 245 -9.76 10.42 9.13
CA PRO A 245 -9.31 11.29 8.05
C PRO A 245 -8.35 10.58 7.12
N SER A 246 -8.48 10.84 5.82
CA SER A 246 -7.84 10.06 4.77
C SER A 246 -7.03 10.94 3.82
N LEU A 247 -5.87 10.47 3.41
CA LEU A 247 -5.20 10.90 2.19
C LEU A 247 -5.34 9.81 1.13
N LEU A 248 -5.79 10.20 -0.06
CA LEU A 248 -5.83 9.36 -1.25
C LEU A 248 -4.96 9.97 -2.33
N VAL A 249 -3.94 9.27 -2.78
CA VAL A 249 -3.04 9.73 -3.84
C VAL A 249 -3.18 8.86 -5.07
N LEU A 250 -3.39 9.47 -6.22
CA LEU A 250 -3.65 8.83 -7.51
C LEU A 250 -2.55 9.17 -8.52
N ALA A 251 -2.47 8.39 -9.58
CA ALA A 251 -1.67 8.65 -10.77
C ALA A 251 -2.57 8.73 -12.00
N THR A 252 -2.30 9.65 -12.92
CA THR A 252 -3.16 9.82 -14.12
C THR A 252 -3.01 8.69 -15.14
N HIS A 253 -1.87 8.00 -15.17
CA HIS A 253 -1.60 6.90 -16.11
C HIS A 253 -1.72 5.54 -15.40
N ASP A 254 -2.88 5.29 -14.78
CA ASP A 254 -3.13 4.10 -13.97
C ASP A 254 -4.51 3.51 -14.30
N PRO A 255 -4.62 2.23 -14.66
CA PRO A 255 -5.92 1.59 -14.88
C PRO A 255 -6.79 1.56 -13.61
N LEU A 256 -6.21 1.65 -12.41
CA LEU A 256 -6.93 1.70 -11.13
C LEU A 256 -7.41 3.11 -10.74
N ARG A 257 -7.07 4.16 -11.53
CA ARG A 257 -7.36 5.55 -11.20
C ARG A 257 -8.83 5.80 -10.86
N ASP A 258 -9.74 5.36 -11.71
CA ASP A 258 -11.16 5.72 -11.56
C ASP A 258 -11.84 4.92 -10.45
N GLU A 259 -11.47 3.67 -10.20
CA GLU A 259 -11.98 2.92 -9.06
C GLU A 259 -11.46 3.48 -7.72
N ALA A 260 -10.21 3.95 -7.69
CA ALA A 260 -9.66 4.60 -6.51
C ALA A 260 -10.32 5.98 -6.27
N LEU A 261 -10.60 6.74 -7.34
CA LEU A 261 -11.36 7.98 -7.27
C LEU A 261 -12.78 7.73 -6.73
N ALA A 262 -13.49 6.74 -7.28
CA ALA A 262 -14.82 6.34 -6.82
C ALA A 262 -14.83 5.98 -5.32
N TYR A 263 -13.77 5.33 -4.83
CA TYR A 263 -13.65 5.04 -3.41
C TYR A 263 -13.46 6.33 -2.57
N GLY A 264 -12.63 7.26 -3.03
CA GLY A 264 -12.47 8.57 -2.38
C GLY A 264 -13.79 9.36 -2.31
N GLU A 265 -14.57 9.35 -3.39
CA GLU A 265 -15.90 9.97 -3.46
C GLU A 265 -16.89 9.28 -2.52
N ALA A 266 -16.86 7.94 -2.43
CA ALA A 266 -17.71 7.20 -1.49
C ALA A 266 -17.37 7.52 -0.02
N LEU A 267 -16.09 7.67 0.32
CA LEU A 267 -15.66 8.12 1.64
C LEU A 267 -16.17 9.53 1.97
N LEU A 268 -16.06 10.46 1.00
CA LEU A 268 -16.60 11.84 1.15
C LEU A 268 -18.13 11.84 1.31
N ALA A 269 -18.85 11.08 0.49
CA ALA A 269 -20.30 10.96 0.56
C ALA A 269 -20.75 10.38 1.91
N ALA A 270 -19.95 9.53 2.53
CA ALA A 270 -20.18 8.99 3.87
C ALA A 270 -19.83 9.99 5.01
N GLY A 271 -19.40 11.21 4.68
CA GLY A 271 -19.11 12.27 5.66
C GLY A 271 -17.72 12.23 6.26
N ASN A 272 -16.78 11.46 5.71
CA ASN A 272 -15.40 11.42 6.18
C ASN A 272 -14.57 12.57 5.61
N ALA A 273 -13.52 12.98 6.33
CA ALA A 273 -12.56 13.96 5.83
C ALA A 273 -11.60 13.26 4.85
N VAL A 274 -11.59 13.68 3.59
CA VAL A 274 -10.71 13.12 2.55
C VAL A 274 -9.90 14.22 1.89
N THR A 275 -8.60 14.03 1.79
CA THR A 275 -7.73 14.78 0.89
C THR A 275 -7.41 13.90 -0.30
N LEU A 276 -7.70 14.37 -1.52
CA LEU A 276 -7.40 13.68 -2.76
C LEU A 276 -6.32 14.45 -3.52
N VAL A 277 -5.27 13.75 -3.92
CA VAL A 277 -4.17 14.30 -4.70
C VAL A 277 -3.96 13.43 -5.93
N GLU A 278 -3.87 14.03 -7.11
CA GLU A 278 -3.59 13.33 -8.35
C GLU A 278 -2.27 13.83 -8.95
N TYR A 279 -1.34 12.91 -9.17
CA TYR A 279 -0.06 13.21 -9.82
C TYR A 279 -0.18 13.01 -11.33
N HIS A 280 -0.15 14.14 -12.05
CA HIS A 280 -0.18 14.13 -13.50
C HIS A 280 1.14 13.63 -14.08
N GLY A 281 1.04 12.71 -15.03
CA GLY A 281 2.19 12.13 -15.72
C GLY A 281 2.78 10.89 -15.02
N LEU A 282 2.42 10.60 -13.77
CA LEU A 282 2.85 9.39 -13.10
C LEU A 282 1.95 8.19 -13.42
N ALA A 283 2.46 7.00 -13.17
CA ALA A 283 1.80 5.71 -13.38
C ALA A 283 1.71 4.91 -12.08
N HIS A 284 0.98 3.81 -12.11
CA HIS A 284 0.85 2.90 -10.96
C HIS A 284 2.21 2.49 -10.38
N GLY A 285 2.32 2.39 -9.06
CA GLY A 285 3.55 1.96 -8.38
C GLY A 285 4.65 3.02 -8.28
N PHE A 286 4.38 4.28 -8.62
CA PHE A 286 5.38 5.35 -8.66
C PHE A 286 6.08 5.59 -7.31
N ILE A 287 5.46 5.20 -6.18
CA ILE A 287 6.04 5.39 -4.84
C ILE A 287 7.41 4.73 -4.69
N SER A 288 7.65 3.65 -5.41
CA SER A 288 8.92 2.89 -5.41
C SER A 288 9.92 3.39 -6.46
N MET A 289 9.63 4.51 -7.15
CA MET A 289 10.46 5.03 -8.24
C MET A 289 11.17 6.35 -7.90
N ALA A 290 11.21 6.71 -6.63
CA ALA A 290 11.72 8.01 -6.17
C ALA A 290 13.23 8.21 -6.40
N GLY A 291 13.99 7.14 -6.64
CA GLY A 291 15.40 7.22 -7.03
C GLY A 291 15.61 7.72 -8.46
N GLY A 292 14.64 7.49 -9.36
CA GLY A 292 14.71 7.87 -10.77
C GLY A 292 13.74 8.96 -11.20
N ILE A 293 12.71 9.29 -10.39
CA ILE A 293 11.62 10.21 -10.77
C ILE A 293 11.41 11.26 -9.67
N ASP A 294 11.70 12.53 -9.99
CA ASP A 294 11.60 13.63 -9.03
C ASP A 294 10.16 13.87 -8.54
N ALA A 295 9.16 13.71 -9.41
CA ALA A 295 7.76 13.79 -9.04
C ALA A 295 7.33 12.67 -8.07
N ALA A 296 7.89 11.48 -8.20
CA ALA A 296 7.66 10.37 -7.27
C ALA A 296 8.26 10.65 -5.89
N ARG A 297 9.46 11.26 -5.85
CA ARG A 297 10.10 11.71 -4.61
C ARG A 297 9.27 12.77 -3.90
N LEU A 298 8.76 13.75 -4.64
CA LEU A 298 7.86 14.77 -4.08
C LEU A 298 6.59 14.13 -3.51
N ALA A 299 6.03 13.14 -4.20
CA ALA A 299 4.84 12.41 -3.73
C ALA A 299 5.12 11.63 -2.44
N GLN A 300 6.27 10.97 -2.31
CA GLN A 300 6.68 10.33 -1.05
C GLN A 300 6.72 11.33 0.10
N GLN A 301 7.35 12.48 -0.10
CA GLN A 301 7.45 13.53 0.91
C GLN A 301 6.06 14.05 1.31
N GLN A 302 5.20 14.35 0.33
CA GLN A 302 3.84 14.81 0.61
C GLN A 302 3.01 13.75 1.35
N PHE A 303 3.13 12.48 0.99
CA PHE A 303 2.47 11.36 1.65
C PHE A 303 2.90 11.24 3.12
N ALA A 304 4.19 11.33 3.38
CA ALA A 304 4.74 11.29 4.74
C ALA A 304 4.34 12.51 5.57
N GLN A 305 4.35 13.72 4.97
CA GLN A 305 3.93 14.94 5.66
C GLN A 305 2.44 14.92 6.03
N ALA A 306 1.58 14.33 5.21
CA ALA A 306 0.18 14.17 5.54
C ALA A 306 -0.02 13.22 6.73
N LEU A 307 0.72 12.10 6.78
CA LEU A 307 0.75 11.21 7.94
C LEU A 307 1.23 11.93 9.20
N ARG A 308 2.32 12.69 9.09
CA ARG A 308 2.84 13.51 10.22
C ARG A 308 1.81 14.49 10.74
N ALA A 309 1.13 15.21 9.85
CA ALA A 309 0.10 16.19 10.23
C ALA A 309 -1.15 15.51 10.81
N GLY A 310 -1.63 14.41 10.19
CA GLY A 310 -2.80 13.67 10.62
C GLY A 310 -2.62 12.97 11.97
N LEU A 311 -1.37 12.62 12.33
CA LEU A 311 -0.99 11.97 13.58
C LEU A 311 -0.33 12.93 14.59
N ALA A 312 -0.38 14.25 14.38
CA ALA A 312 0.11 15.21 15.35
C ALA A 312 -0.66 15.08 16.67
N ALA A 313 0.02 15.30 17.78
CA ALA A 313 -0.62 15.38 19.11
C ALA A 313 -1.63 16.54 19.08
N ARG A 314 -2.86 16.25 19.49
CA ARG A 314 -3.94 17.23 19.64
C ARG A 314 -4.10 17.59 21.10
#